data_057f76101b696abc346428807ff12a1a
#
_entry.id   057f76101b696abc346428807ff12a1a
#
_cell.length_a   1.000
_cell.length_b   1.000
_cell.length_c   1.000
_cell.angle_alpha   90.00
_cell.angle_beta   90.00
_cell.angle_gamma   90.00
#
_symmetry.space_group_name_H-M   'P 1'
#
loop_
_entity.id
_entity.type
_entity.pdbx_description
1 polymer ?
#
loop_
_entity_poly.entity_id
_entity_poly.type
_entity_poly.pdbx_seq_one_letter_code
_entity_poly.pdbx_strand_id
1 'polypeptide(L)'
;MIGLNHYLAVGAILFVLGVFGIFLNRKNVIVILMAIELILLAVNINLVAFSVFLGDMVGQVFAMFVLTVAAAEAAIGLAILVIYFRGRGTIAVDDINQMKG
;
A
#
# COMPACT_ATOMS: atom_id res chain seq x y z
N MET A 1 -23.73 -10.30 13.60
CA MET A 1 -23.30 -10.99 12.37
C MET A 1 -22.53 -10.02 11.50
N ILE A 2 -21.46 -10.50 10.89
CA ILE A 2 -20.61 -9.67 10.04
C ILE A 2 -21.29 -9.44 8.68
N GLY A 3 -21.47 -8.17 8.33
CA GLY A 3 -22.07 -7.80 7.06
C GLY A 3 -21.13 -6.95 6.21
N LEU A 4 -21.61 -6.50 5.06
CA LEU A 4 -20.84 -5.64 4.14
C LEU A 4 -20.28 -4.41 4.85
N ASN A 5 -21.08 -3.77 5.71
CA ASN A 5 -20.66 -2.57 6.41
C ASN A 5 -19.43 -2.79 7.28
N HIS A 6 -19.29 -3.98 7.86
CA HIS A 6 -18.12 -4.30 8.68
C HIS A 6 -16.85 -4.34 7.84
N TYR A 7 -16.93 -4.95 6.65
CA TYR A 7 -15.76 -5.01 5.74
C TYR A 7 -15.43 -3.63 5.19
N LEU A 8 -16.43 -2.84 4.85
CA LEU A 8 -16.21 -1.47 4.37
C LEU A 8 -15.59 -0.60 5.45
N ALA A 9 -16.00 -0.79 6.72
CA ALA A 9 -15.42 -0.06 7.83
C ALA A 9 -13.94 -0.40 8.01
N VAL A 10 -13.58 -1.68 7.94
CA VAL A 10 -12.18 -2.10 8.03
C VAL A 10 -11.38 -1.49 6.88
N GLY A 11 -11.91 -1.55 5.65
CA GLY A 11 -11.26 -0.95 4.49
C GLY A 11 -11.05 0.55 4.67
N ALA A 12 -12.07 1.26 5.16
CA ALA A 12 -11.98 2.70 5.39
C ALA A 12 -10.91 3.03 6.45
N ILE A 13 -10.86 2.27 7.54
CA ILE A 13 -9.87 2.47 8.59
C ILE A 13 -8.47 2.26 8.04
N LEU A 14 -8.24 1.18 7.31
CA LEU A 14 -6.93 0.90 6.72
C LEU A 14 -6.52 1.97 5.72
N PHE A 15 -7.47 2.44 4.91
CA PHE A 15 -7.22 3.51 3.95
C PHE A 15 -6.77 4.78 4.66
N VAL A 16 -7.49 5.18 5.70
CA VAL A 16 -7.17 6.38 6.47
C VAL A 16 -5.82 6.24 7.15
N LEU A 17 -5.53 5.08 7.74
CA LEU A 17 -4.23 4.82 8.34
C LEU A 17 -3.10 4.93 7.33
N GLY A 18 -3.32 4.41 6.11
CA GLY A 18 -2.33 4.54 5.04
C GLY A 18 -2.09 5.98 4.64
N VAL A 19 -3.15 6.76 4.49
CA VAL A 19 -3.03 8.18 4.15
C VAL A 19 -2.28 8.94 5.24
N PHE A 20 -2.64 8.72 6.51
CA PHE A 20 -1.92 9.36 7.62
C PHE A 20 -0.46 8.91 7.67
N GLY A 21 -0.19 7.64 7.38
CA GLY A 21 1.18 7.14 7.33
C GLY A 21 2.03 7.92 6.34
N ILE A 22 1.49 8.24 5.16
CA ILE A 22 2.20 9.02 4.17
C ILE A 22 2.47 10.44 4.69
N PHE A 23 1.44 11.10 5.20
CA PHE A 23 1.58 12.51 5.63
C PHE A 23 2.47 12.67 6.85
N LEU A 24 2.38 11.76 7.81
CA LEU A 24 3.14 11.87 9.06
C LEU A 24 4.58 11.39 8.93
N ASN A 25 4.87 10.52 7.97
CA ASN A 25 6.18 9.90 7.84
C ASN A 25 6.76 10.06 6.43
N ARG A 26 6.47 11.15 5.78
CA ARG A 26 6.83 11.38 4.37
C ARG A 26 8.33 11.39 4.11
N LYS A 27 9.15 11.48 5.16
CA LYS A 27 10.61 11.46 5.01
C LYS A 27 11.20 10.06 5.07
N ASN A 28 10.42 9.07 5.46
CA ASN A 28 10.88 7.70 5.56
C ASN A 28 10.31 6.88 4.41
N VAL A 29 11.16 6.49 3.47
CA VAL A 29 10.75 5.80 2.25
C VAL A 29 10.09 4.46 2.55
N ILE A 30 10.61 3.70 3.53
CA ILE A 30 10.00 2.41 3.89
C ILE A 30 8.58 2.62 4.44
N VAL A 31 8.38 3.63 5.30
CA VAL A 31 7.06 3.90 5.86
C VAL A 31 6.09 4.33 4.77
N ILE A 32 6.54 5.16 3.82
CA ILE A 32 5.70 5.56 2.68
C ILE A 32 5.29 4.32 1.86
N LEU A 33 6.24 3.43 1.59
CA LEU A 33 5.95 2.22 0.84
C LEU A 33 4.93 1.34 1.56
N MET A 34 5.12 1.15 2.88
CA MET A 34 4.17 0.38 3.69
C MET A 34 2.79 1.04 3.73
N ALA A 35 2.74 2.37 3.79
CA ALA A 35 1.48 3.12 3.78
C ALA A 35 0.73 2.93 2.47
N ILE A 36 1.43 2.97 1.34
CA ILE A 36 0.85 2.71 0.03
C ILE A 36 0.29 1.29 -0.02
N GLU A 37 1.01 0.31 0.53
CA GLU A 37 0.53 -1.08 0.59
C GLU A 37 -0.74 -1.20 1.43
N LEU A 38 -0.86 -0.45 2.53
CA LEU A 38 -2.09 -0.42 3.31
C LEU A 38 -3.26 0.12 2.50
N ILE A 39 -3.03 1.18 1.72
CA ILE A 39 -4.07 1.75 0.87
C ILE A 39 -4.52 0.74 -0.19
N LEU A 40 -3.57 0.04 -0.80
CA LEU A 40 -3.90 -0.99 -1.78
C LEU A 40 -4.66 -2.15 -1.16
N LEU A 41 -4.28 -2.55 0.05
CA LEU A 41 -5.01 -3.57 0.81
C LEU A 41 -6.45 -3.12 1.08
N ALA A 42 -6.65 -1.87 1.47
CA ALA A 42 -7.99 -1.33 1.71
C ALA A 42 -8.85 -1.40 0.46
N VAL A 43 -8.29 -1.03 -0.69
CA VAL A 43 -8.98 -1.14 -1.98
C VAL A 43 -9.37 -2.58 -2.27
N ASN A 44 -8.44 -3.52 -2.04
CA ASN A 44 -8.69 -4.94 -2.28
C ASN A 44 -9.78 -5.49 -1.37
N ILE A 45 -9.79 -5.12 -0.10
CA ILE A 45 -10.86 -5.52 0.83
C ILE A 45 -12.20 -5.06 0.29
N ASN A 46 -12.30 -3.83 -0.19
CA ASN A 46 -13.54 -3.31 -0.76
C ASN A 46 -13.96 -4.07 -2.01
N LEU A 47 -13.03 -4.33 -2.93
CA LEU A 47 -13.32 -5.07 -4.16
C LEU A 47 -13.85 -6.46 -3.87
N VAL A 48 -13.20 -7.19 -2.97
CA VAL A 48 -13.62 -8.53 -2.61
C VAL A 48 -14.94 -8.51 -1.86
N ALA A 49 -15.11 -7.58 -0.92
CA ALA A 49 -16.34 -7.45 -0.15
C ALA A 49 -17.54 -7.18 -1.06
N PHE A 50 -17.43 -6.22 -1.97
CA PHE A 50 -18.50 -5.94 -2.92
C PHE A 50 -18.78 -7.14 -3.82
N SER A 51 -17.73 -7.81 -4.29
CA SER A 51 -17.87 -9.00 -5.12
C SER A 51 -18.69 -10.08 -4.42
N VAL A 52 -18.37 -10.36 -3.15
CA VAL A 52 -19.04 -11.40 -2.39
C VAL A 52 -20.51 -11.03 -2.11
N PHE A 53 -20.75 -9.80 -1.66
CA PHE A 53 -22.11 -9.39 -1.27
C PHE A 53 -23.01 -9.08 -2.45
N LEU A 54 -22.46 -8.77 -3.63
CA LEU A 54 -23.24 -8.59 -4.85
C LEU A 54 -23.35 -9.86 -5.68
N GLY A 55 -22.62 -10.91 -5.33
CA GLY A 55 -22.61 -12.16 -6.08
C GLY A 55 -21.93 -12.04 -7.44
N ASP A 56 -20.99 -11.12 -7.59
CA ASP A 56 -20.30 -10.85 -8.86
C ASP A 56 -18.81 -11.08 -8.70
N MET A 57 -18.23 -11.92 -9.56
CA MET A 57 -16.82 -12.26 -9.50
C MET A 57 -15.89 -11.16 -10.01
N VAL A 58 -16.40 -10.13 -10.65
CA VAL A 58 -15.59 -9.06 -11.25
C VAL A 58 -14.69 -8.39 -10.22
N GLY A 59 -15.21 -8.11 -9.01
CA GLY A 59 -14.42 -7.51 -7.96
C GLY A 59 -13.23 -8.37 -7.52
N GLN A 60 -13.41 -9.69 -7.50
CA GLN A 60 -12.32 -10.61 -7.15
C GLN A 60 -11.24 -10.65 -8.22
N VAL A 61 -11.64 -10.61 -9.49
CA VAL A 61 -10.69 -10.55 -10.59
C VAL A 61 -9.87 -9.26 -10.53
N PHE A 62 -10.52 -8.12 -10.33
CA PHE A 62 -9.80 -6.86 -10.17
C PHE A 62 -8.88 -6.87 -8.95
N ALA A 63 -9.29 -7.48 -7.85
CA ALA A 63 -8.43 -7.61 -6.67
C ALA A 63 -7.15 -8.37 -7.00
N MET A 64 -7.24 -9.41 -7.82
CA MET A 64 -6.06 -10.15 -8.26
C MET A 64 -5.12 -9.28 -9.09
N PHE A 65 -5.66 -8.45 -9.98
CA PHE A 65 -4.84 -7.51 -10.74
C PHE A 65 -4.14 -6.49 -9.83
N VAL A 66 -4.87 -5.95 -8.86
CA VAL A 66 -4.28 -4.99 -7.91
C VAL A 66 -3.17 -5.65 -7.11
N LEU A 67 -3.37 -6.91 -6.66
CA LEU A 67 -2.32 -7.65 -5.95
C LEU A 67 -1.09 -7.87 -6.82
N THR A 68 -1.29 -8.18 -8.10
CA THR A 68 -0.18 -8.37 -9.03
C THR A 68 0.62 -7.08 -9.20
N VAL A 69 -0.07 -5.95 -9.37
CA VAL A 69 0.59 -4.65 -9.48
C VAL A 69 1.31 -4.31 -8.18
N ALA A 70 0.67 -4.55 -7.04
CA ALA A 70 1.26 -4.28 -5.74
C ALA A 70 2.53 -5.11 -5.52
N ALA A 71 2.51 -6.39 -5.92
CA ALA A 71 3.69 -7.25 -5.81
C ALA A 71 4.83 -6.74 -6.68
N ALA A 72 4.53 -6.30 -7.90
CA ALA A 72 5.53 -5.73 -8.81
C ALA A 72 6.12 -4.44 -8.23
N GLU A 73 5.28 -3.56 -7.71
CA GLU A 73 5.73 -2.32 -7.08
C GLU A 73 6.61 -2.59 -5.86
N ALA A 74 6.22 -3.55 -5.02
CA ALA A 74 7.01 -3.91 -3.85
C ALA A 74 8.38 -4.45 -4.26
N ALA A 75 8.43 -5.30 -5.27
CA ALA A 75 9.69 -5.85 -5.75
C ALA A 75 10.63 -4.75 -6.28
N ILE A 76 10.09 -3.85 -7.10
CA ILE A 76 10.87 -2.74 -7.64
C ILE A 76 11.30 -1.78 -6.53
N GLY A 77 10.38 -1.46 -5.63
CA GLY A 77 10.67 -0.58 -4.50
C GLY A 77 11.75 -1.13 -3.59
N LEU A 78 11.69 -2.42 -3.27
CA LEU A 78 12.71 -3.06 -2.46
C LEU A 78 14.07 -3.07 -3.16
N ALA A 79 14.09 -3.31 -4.47
CA ALA A 79 15.33 -3.28 -5.23
C ALA A 79 15.97 -1.89 -5.18
N ILE A 80 15.17 -0.84 -5.34
CA ILE A 80 15.66 0.53 -5.26
C ILE A 80 16.18 0.83 -3.85
N LEU A 81 15.43 0.44 -2.82
CA LEU A 81 15.84 0.67 -1.43
C LEU A 81 17.15 -0.03 -1.10
N VAL A 82 17.34 -1.26 -1.60
CA VAL A 82 18.60 -1.99 -1.37
C VAL A 82 19.76 -1.24 -1.99
N ILE A 83 19.61 -0.72 -3.19
CA ILE A 83 20.65 0.04 -3.86
C ILE A 83 21.03 1.29 -3.05
N TYR A 84 20.03 2.06 -2.65
CA TYR A 84 20.27 3.28 -1.86
C TYR A 84 20.85 2.96 -0.49
N PHE A 85 20.32 1.95 0.18
CA PHE A 85 20.78 1.56 1.50
C PHE A 85 22.26 1.15 1.49
N ARG A 86 22.67 0.41 0.47
CA ARG A 86 24.06 -0.02 0.35
C ARG A 86 25.01 1.15 0.13
N GLY A 87 24.53 2.21 -0.50
CA GLY A 87 25.34 3.38 -0.75
C GLY A 87 25.40 4.37 0.42
N ARG A 88 24.32 4.45 1.23
CA ARG A 88 24.19 5.51 2.24
C ARG A 88 24.04 5.03 3.67
N GLY A 89 23.61 3.80 3.87
CA GLY A 89 23.32 3.30 5.21
C GLY A 89 22.04 3.87 5.81
N THR A 90 21.22 4.58 5.02
CA THR A 90 19.95 5.14 5.46
C THR A 90 18.97 5.18 4.30
N ILE A 91 17.67 5.12 4.65
CA ILE A 91 16.58 5.15 3.69
C ILE A 91 15.73 6.40 3.83
N ALA A 92 16.16 7.38 4.62
CA ALA A 92 15.41 8.62 4.77
C ALA A 92 15.45 9.43 3.47
N VAL A 93 14.31 10.05 3.13
CA VAL A 93 14.17 10.82 1.90
C VAL A 93 15.16 12.00 1.87
N ASP A 94 15.37 12.63 3.02
CA ASP A 94 16.30 13.76 3.12
C ASP A 94 17.72 13.34 2.73
N ASP A 95 18.15 12.15 3.14
CA ASP A 95 19.47 11.65 2.79
C ASP A 95 19.57 11.31 1.31
N ILE A 96 18.48 10.77 0.74
CA ILE A 96 18.41 10.51 -0.69
C ILE A 96 18.54 11.81 -1.48
N ASN A 97 17.86 12.86 -1.02
CA ASN A 97 17.93 14.16 -1.67
C ASN A 97 19.35 14.76 -1.60
N GLN A 98 20.06 14.53 -0.50
CA GLN A 98 21.43 15.02 -0.34
C GLN A 98 22.39 14.36 -1.33
N MET A 99 22.09 13.17 -1.81
CA MET A 99 22.89 12.51 -2.83
C MET A 99 22.94 13.27 -4.14
N LYS A 100 21.95 14.10 -4.42
CA LYS A 100 21.87 14.88 -5.64
C LYS A 100 22.68 16.17 -5.56
N GLY A 101 22.89 16.64 -4.36
CA GLY A 101 23.65 17.84 -4.12
C GLY A 101 25.11 17.53 -3.87
#